data_1f4a893077e8408cebaa884ee830755d
#
_entry.id   1f4a893077e8408cebaa884ee830755d
#
_cell.length_a   1.000
_cell.length_b   1.000
_cell.length_c   1.000
_cell.angle_alpha   90.00
_cell.angle_beta   90.00
_cell.angle_gamma   90.00
#
_symmetry.space_group_name_H-M   'P 1'
#
loop_
_entity.id
_entity.type
_entity.pdbx_description
1 polymer ?
#
loop_
_entity_poly.entity_id
_entity_poly.type
_entity_poly.pdbx_seq_one_letter_code
_entity_poly.pdbx_strand_id
1 'polypeptide(L)'
;KKLIKENHAYVCSCKHKTIKESRKNGSECEHRYQQPNKNLELWQQMFNAKAGKYVLRLKGHMQSQNTTLRDPVIFRIVDESHPRKKKKYRVWPNYDFESSIMDGIEGITHRLRSKEFELRNELQRLIQTMAGLKETHIYEFARFNLEGVESSGRVIREKVQKKQLIGWDDPSLTTLVALKRRGFLPEAIKEFVLSTGLTKTEAVLTWDDLIVHNRRLLDSKCNRYFFVESPKEVKIEDASELTPELKLHPDHAERGSRKFRTKDKFYVTEKDFKEFKEGKLYRLMDCLNFTKNKNKLLFDSFNYEKYKNHGDKIIHWLPVQKDLIKVEILMPDKKIAKGFAEPLVKNLKVGDIVQFARFGFCKLDKKEKDKLVFWYTHG
;
A
#
# COMPACT_ATOMS: atom_id res chain seq x y z
N LYS A 1 0.49 35.01 23.10
CA LYS A 1 0.66 36.17 24.03
C LYS A 1 1.45 35.78 25.27
N LYS A 2 1.20 34.61 25.93
CA LYS A 2 1.93 34.14 27.12
C LYS A 2 3.44 34.23 26.89
N LEU A 3 3.97 33.56 25.86
CA LEU A 3 5.41 33.55 25.53
C LEU A 3 6.00 34.95 25.30
N ILE A 4 5.23 35.92 24.78
CA ILE A 4 5.69 37.29 24.61
C ILE A 4 5.79 37.98 25.98
N LYS A 5 4.78 37.83 26.85
CA LYS A 5 4.78 38.43 28.21
C LYS A 5 5.92 37.91 29.07
N GLU A 6 6.21 36.62 28.95
CA GLU A 6 7.31 35.94 29.65
C GLU A 6 8.68 36.09 28.94
N ASN A 7 8.75 36.98 27.94
CA ASN A 7 9.98 37.28 27.17
C ASN A 7 10.61 36.11 26.46
N HIS A 8 9.83 35.08 26.14
CA HIS A 8 10.25 33.90 25.37
C HIS A 8 10.06 34.06 23.84
N ALA A 9 9.36 35.10 23.40
CA ALA A 9 9.12 35.33 21.98
C ALA A 9 9.13 36.84 21.65
N TYR A 10 9.54 37.17 20.40
CA TYR A 10 9.59 38.56 19.94
C TYR A 10 9.10 38.67 18.50
N VAL A 11 8.57 39.83 18.14
CA VAL A 11 8.15 40.15 16.78
C VAL A 11 9.35 40.71 16.01
N CYS A 12 9.61 40.16 14.84
CA CYS A 12 10.73 40.53 13.98
C CYS A 12 10.21 41.03 12.63
N SER A 13 10.76 42.15 12.15
CA SER A 13 10.46 42.74 10.83
C SER A 13 11.60 42.57 9.81
N CYS A 14 12.64 41.79 10.14
CA CYS A 14 13.72 41.52 9.22
C CYS A 14 13.22 40.76 7.98
N LYS A 15 13.81 41.04 6.83
CA LYS A 15 13.56 40.32 5.58
C LYS A 15 13.94 38.84 5.73
N HIS A 16 13.24 37.96 5.02
CA HIS A 16 13.48 36.51 5.06
C HIS A 16 14.96 36.12 4.82
N LYS A 17 15.63 36.78 3.87
CA LYS A 17 17.06 36.57 3.58
C LYS A 17 17.93 36.86 4.82
N THR A 18 17.72 38.00 5.48
CA THR A 18 18.43 38.40 6.70
C THR A 18 18.21 37.39 7.83
N ILE A 19 16.97 36.94 8.05
CA ILE A 19 16.67 35.93 9.07
C ILE A 19 17.41 34.62 8.76
N LYS A 20 17.45 34.19 7.49
CA LYS A 20 18.14 32.97 7.07
C LYS A 20 19.63 33.07 7.31
N GLU A 21 20.25 34.18 6.95
CA GLU A 21 21.68 34.44 7.13
C GLU A 21 22.06 34.53 8.62
N SER A 22 21.31 35.28 9.43
CA SER A 22 21.59 35.40 10.86
C SER A 22 21.49 34.05 11.57
N ARG A 23 20.49 33.23 11.22
CA ARG A 23 20.37 31.85 11.75
C ARG A 23 21.51 30.95 11.30
N LYS A 24 21.99 31.09 10.05
CA LYS A 24 23.15 30.33 9.56
C LYS A 24 24.40 30.67 10.34
N ASN A 25 24.63 31.95 10.58
CA ASN A 25 25.85 32.48 11.22
C ASN A 25 25.76 32.47 12.77
N GLY A 26 24.63 32.12 13.37
CA GLY A 26 24.43 32.18 14.82
C GLY A 26 24.32 33.62 15.37
N SER A 27 24.10 34.62 14.50
CA SER A 27 24.04 36.03 14.92
C SER A 27 22.61 36.41 15.37
N GLU A 28 22.51 37.14 16.46
CA GLU A 28 21.25 37.59 17.00
C GLU A 28 20.70 38.79 16.23
N CYS A 29 19.37 38.92 16.22
CA CYS A 29 18.68 40.03 15.60
C CYS A 29 18.41 41.10 16.67
N GLU A 30 18.56 42.40 16.36
CA GLU A 30 18.27 43.51 17.24
C GLU A 30 16.86 43.48 17.86
N HIS A 31 15.86 42.99 17.10
CA HIS A 31 14.49 42.84 17.56
C HIS A 31 14.35 41.83 18.72
N ARG A 32 15.34 40.99 18.97
CA ARG A 32 15.38 40.04 20.09
C ARG A 32 15.36 40.73 21.45
N TYR A 33 15.90 41.94 21.50
CA TYR A 33 16.05 42.73 22.74
C TYR A 33 14.88 43.69 23.02
N GLN A 34 13.86 43.68 22.15
CA GLN A 34 12.66 44.49 22.37
C GLN A 34 11.92 44.07 23.64
N GLN A 35 11.42 45.07 24.36
CA GLN A 35 10.63 44.87 25.58
C GLN A 35 9.32 44.13 25.30
N PRO A 36 8.82 43.30 26.22
CA PRO A 36 7.57 42.53 26.04
C PRO A 36 6.38 43.40 25.63
N ASN A 37 6.20 44.59 26.21
CA ASN A 37 5.08 45.48 25.85
C ASN A 37 5.14 45.90 24.38
N LYS A 38 6.34 46.23 23.86
CA LYS A 38 6.53 46.54 22.45
C LYS A 38 6.22 45.36 21.55
N ASN A 39 6.64 44.18 21.95
CA ASN A 39 6.31 42.94 21.22
C ASN A 39 4.81 42.64 21.22
N LEU A 40 4.06 42.95 22.30
CA LEU A 40 2.62 42.81 22.34
C LEU A 40 1.90 43.76 21.37
N GLU A 41 2.34 45.01 21.28
CA GLU A 41 1.84 45.98 20.30
C GLU A 41 2.08 45.48 18.86
N LEU A 42 3.30 45.09 18.56
CA LEU A 42 3.66 44.58 17.23
C LEU A 42 2.90 43.28 16.89
N TRP A 43 2.67 42.42 17.87
CA TRP A 43 1.83 41.23 17.71
C TRP A 43 0.41 41.58 17.31
N GLN A 44 -0.20 42.62 17.91
CA GLN A 44 -1.54 43.11 17.50
C GLN A 44 -1.50 43.65 16.05
N GLN A 45 -0.44 44.36 15.69
CA GLN A 45 -0.28 44.90 14.35
C GLN A 45 -0.12 43.81 13.29
N MET A 46 0.41 42.61 13.63
CA MET A 46 0.55 41.48 12.69
C MET A 46 -0.77 41.10 12.03
N PHE A 47 -1.90 41.17 12.74
CA PHE A 47 -3.19 40.72 12.24
C PHE A 47 -3.71 41.57 11.07
N ASN A 48 -3.27 42.82 10.97
CA ASN A 48 -3.65 43.76 9.91
C ASN A 48 -2.51 44.08 8.94
N ALA A 49 -1.30 43.57 9.18
CA ALA A 49 -0.15 43.84 8.35
C ALA A 49 -0.15 43.00 7.06
N LYS A 50 0.58 43.43 6.06
CA LYS A 50 0.84 42.63 4.80
C LYS A 50 1.72 41.44 5.11
N ALA A 51 1.54 40.34 4.36
CA ALA A 51 2.42 39.18 4.43
C ALA A 51 3.89 39.58 4.20
N GLY A 52 4.79 38.98 4.97
CA GLY A 52 6.21 39.28 4.94
C GLY A 52 6.66 40.50 5.76
N LYS A 53 5.75 41.32 6.32
CA LYS A 53 6.11 42.47 7.14
C LYS A 53 6.60 42.06 8.53
N TYR A 54 5.95 41.14 9.17
CA TYR A 54 6.28 40.66 10.50
C TYR A 54 6.23 39.14 10.61
N VAL A 55 7.08 38.59 11.48
CA VAL A 55 7.03 37.20 11.95
C VAL A 55 7.18 37.18 13.45
N LEU A 56 6.59 36.20 14.14
CA LEU A 56 6.89 35.95 15.56
C LEU A 56 7.98 34.89 15.64
N ARG A 57 9.05 35.18 16.35
CA ARG A 57 10.17 34.28 16.59
C ARG A 57 10.24 33.86 18.04
N LEU A 58 10.60 32.62 18.31
CA LEU A 58 10.94 32.12 19.63
C LEU A 58 12.37 32.59 19.98
N LYS A 59 12.63 32.95 21.22
CA LYS A 59 13.97 33.16 21.77
C LYS A 59 14.59 31.79 22.07
N GLY A 60 15.31 31.26 21.14
CA GLY A 60 16.02 29.99 21.26
C GLY A 60 17.51 30.20 21.55
N HIS A 61 18.33 29.28 21.10
CA HIS A 61 19.78 29.24 21.32
C HIS A 61 20.53 29.50 20.01
N MET A 62 20.93 30.74 19.74
CA MET A 62 21.54 31.14 18.46
C MET A 62 22.87 30.43 18.19
N GLN A 63 23.60 29.97 19.22
CA GLN A 63 24.87 29.25 19.10
C GLN A 63 24.69 27.72 19.07
N SER A 64 23.44 27.20 19.11
CA SER A 64 23.20 25.75 19.06
C SER A 64 23.71 25.16 17.74
N GLN A 65 24.29 23.96 17.80
CA GLN A 65 24.60 23.15 16.61
C GLN A 65 23.31 22.74 15.88
N ASN A 66 22.24 22.52 16.63
CA ASN A 66 20.92 22.29 16.07
C ASN A 66 20.31 23.60 15.57
N THR A 67 20.38 23.84 14.27
CA THR A 67 19.90 25.08 13.65
C THR A 67 18.40 25.31 13.81
N THR A 68 17.61 24.30 14.16
CA THR A 68 16.17 24.46 14.42
C THR A 68 15.93 25.30 15.69
N LEU A 69 16.86 25.28 16.65
CA LEU A 69 16.80 26.08 17.90
C LEU A 69 17.20 27.55 17.75
N ARG A 70 17.79 27.93 16.60
CA ARG A 70 18.29 29.29 16.39
C ARG A 70 17.17 30.26 16.08
N ASP A 71 16.51 30.79 17.10
CA ASP A 71 15.38 31.72 17.02
C ASP A 71 14.39 31.39 15.89
N PRO A 72 13.71 30.24 15.94
CA PRO A 72 12.80 29.83 14.89
C PRO A 72 11.58 30.74 14.77
N VAL A 73 11.09 30.88 13.55
CA VAL A 73 9.78 31.52 13.32
C VAL A 73 8.68 30.59 13.79
N ILE A 74 7.82 31.06 14.71
CA ILE A 74 6.73 30.27 15.25
C ILE A 74 5.35 30.72 14.75
N PHE A 75 5.20 31.99 14.29
CA PHE A 75 4.02 32.47 13.56
C PHE A 75 4.41 33.34 12.37
N ARG A 76 3.61 33.26 11.32
CA ARG A 76 3.75 34.08 10.10
C ARG A 76 2.40 34.54 9.58
N ILE A 77 2.40 35.60 8.77
CA ILE A 77 1.23 36.09 8.06
C ILE A 77 1.13 35.33 6.73
N VAL A 78 -0.07 34.77 6.44
CA VAL A 78 -0.39 34.00 5.23
C VAL A 78 -1.65 34.60 4.62
N ASP A 79 -1.55 35.07 3.39
CA ASP A 79 -2.69 35.68 2.67
C ASP A 79 -3.48 34.69 1.82
N GLU A 80 -2.94 33.48 1.57
CA GLU A 80 -3.64 32.40 0.86
C GLU A 80 -4.83 31.90 1.65
N SER A 81 -5.88 31.54 0.92
CA SER A 81 -7.12 31.02 1.51
C SER A 81 -6.92 29.63 2.07
N HIS A 82 -7.17 29.44 3.35
CA HIS A 82 -7.12 28.11 3.98
C HIS A 82 -8.28 27.22 3.48
N PRO A 83 -8.06 25.93 3.13
CA PRO A 83 -9.10 25.04 2.56
C PRO A 83 -10.41 25.00 3.37
N ARG A 84 -10.32 24.93 4.70
CA ARG A 84 -11.48 24.85 5.61
C ARG A 84 -11.89 26.21 6.19
N LYS A 85 -10.93 27.03 6.63
CA LYS A 85 -11.19 28.30 7.34
C LYS A 85 -11.25 29.52 6.43
N LYS A 86 -10.98 29.31 5.14
CA LYS A 86 -10.97 30.39 4.13
C LYS A 86 -10.05 31.54 4.58
N LYS A 87 -10.51 32.78 4.51
CA LYS A 87 -9.78 33.99 4.92
C LYS A 87 -10.02 34.43 6.37
N LYS A 88 -10.63 33.57 7.22
CA LYS A 88 -10.98 33.91 8.60
C LYS A 88 -9.75 34.26 9.44
N TYR A 89 -8.61 33.61 9.21
CA TYR A 89 -7.37 33.85 9.93
C TYR A 89 -6.26 34.13 8.93
N ARG A 90 -5.34 35.02 9.29
CA ARG A 90 -4.18 35.39 8.48
C ARG A 90 -2.85 35.13 9.21
N VAL A 91 -2.84 35.15 10.53
CA VAL A 91 -1.65 34.82 11.34
C VAL A 91 -1.72 33.35 11.74
N TRP A 92 -0.81 32.57 11.24
CA TRP A 92 -0.79 31.11 11.37
C TRP A 92 0.48 30.64 12.07
N PRO A 93 0.37 29.64 12.97
CA PRO A 93 1.53 28.99 13.56
C PRO A 93 2.31 28.19 12.50
N ASN A 94 3.61 28.06 12.74
CA ASN A 94 4.40 27.06 12.03
C ASN A 94 4.24 25.69 12.68
N TYR A 95 4.56 24.64 11.91
CA TYR A 95 4.38 23.25 12.29
C TYR A 95 4.94 22.90 13.68
N ASP A 96 6.18 23.31 13.98
CA ASP A 96 6.80 22.95 15.26
C ASP A 96 6.04 23.54 16.47
N PHE A 97 5.58 24.79 16.34
CA PHE A 97 4.80 25.42 17.40
C PHE A 97 3.41 24.79 17.54
N GLU A 98 2.69 24.64 16.43
CA GLU A 98 1.36 24.05 16.39
C GLU A 98 1.38 22.64 16.97
N SER A 99 2.23 21.76 16.45
CA SER A 99 2.34 20.37 16.84
C SER A 99 2.69 20.23 18.34
N SER A 100 3.64 21.05 18.86
CA SER A 100 4.04 20.99 20.27
C SER A 100 2.92 21.42 21.21
N ILE A 101 2.23 22.50 20.87
CA ILE A 101 1.15 23.05 21.71
C ILE A 101 -0.07 22.14 21.69
N MET A 102 -0.46 21.65 20.51
CA MET A 102 -1.64 20.77 20.38
C MET A 102 -1.41 19.43 21.11
N ASP A 103 -0.26 18.79 20.93
CA ASP A 103 0.06 17.58 21.68
C ASP A 103 0.01 17.76 23.19
N GLY A 104 0.57 18.89 23.68
CA GLY A 104 0.54 19.17 25.12
C GLY A 104 -0.87 19.46 25.66
N ILE A 105 -1.71 20.18 24.90
CA ILE A 105 -3.11 20.49 25.30
C ILE A 105 -3.98 19.23 25.23
N GLU A 106 -3.81 18.39 24.19
CA GLU A 106 -4.59 17.17 23.99
C GLU A 106 -4.11 16.00 24.86
N GLY A 107 -3.02 16.18 25.62
CA GLY A 107 -2.48 15.16 26.52
C GLY A 107 -1.84 13.98 25.77
N ILE A 108 -1.31 14.20 24.57
CA ILE A 108 -0.59 13.19 23.81
C ILE A 108 0.68 12.78 24.55
N THR A 109 0.75 11.53 24.92
CA THR A 109 1.89 11.00 25.70
C THR A 109 3.04 10.51 24.80
N HIS A 110 2.71 9.94 23.64
CA HIS A 110 3.66 9.33 22.72
C HIS A 110 3.38 9.77 21.29
N ARG A 111 4.42 10.17 20.58
CA ARG A 111 4.38 10.54 19.16
C ARG A 111 5.33 9.66 18.37
N LEU A 112 4.81 9.01 17.32
CA LEU A 112 5.61 8.27 16.38
C LEU A 112 5.76 9.09 15.10
N ARG A 113 6.99 9.26 14.61
CA ARG A 113 7.27 10.09 13.43
C ARG A 113 8.49 9.60 12.66
N SER A 114 8.61 10.02 11.40
CA SER A 114 9.79 9.67 10.62
C SER A 114 11.05 10.40 11.12
N LYS A 115 12.20 9.77 10.99
CA LYS A 115 13.50 10.31 11.40
C LYS A 115 13.86 11.65 10.74
N GLU A 116 13.23 12.01 9.63
CA GLU A 116 13.42 13.31 8.95
C GLU A 116 13.14 14.52 9.86
N PHE A 117 12.37 14.31 10.94
CA PHE A 117 12.03 15.34 11.91
C PHE A 117 12.92 15.35 13.17
N GLU A 118 13.94 14.50 13.24
CA GLU A 118 14.78 14.31 14.43
C GLU A 118 15.31 15.62 15.00
N LEU A 119 15.88 16.48 14.17
CA LEU A 119 16.40 17.78 14.60
C LEU A 119 15.34 18.70 15.23
N ARG A 120 14.05 18.47 14.97
CA ARG A 120 12.95 19.29 15.50
C ARG A 120 12.48 18.85 16.87
N ASN A 121 12.86 17.67 17.34
CA ASN A 121 12.40 17.15 18.62
C ASN A 121 12.78 18.03 19.78
N GLU A 122 14.03 18.49 19.79
CA GLU A 122 14.55 19.38 20.82
C GLU A 122 13.80 20.73 20.85
N LEU A 123 13.55 21.31 19.68
CA LEU A 123 12.74 22.53 19.56
C LEU A 123 11.31 22.33 20.10
N GLN A 124 10.70 21.20 19.78
CA GLN A 124 9.33 20.94 20.21
C GLN A 124 9.21 20.73 21.71
N ARG A 125 10.21 20.06 22.33
CA ARG A 125 10.30 19.98 23.81
C ARG A 125 10.49 21.36 24.42
N LEU A 126 11.41 22.18 23.89
CA LEU A 126 11.63 23.54 24.34
C LEU A 126 10.32 24.37 24.30
N ILE A 127 9.53 24.25 23.23
CA ILE A 127 8.24 24.95 23.13
C ILE A 127 7.26 24.46 24.20
N GLN A 128 7.18 23.14 24.44
CA GLN A 128 6.30 22.57 25.47
C GLN A 128 6.71 23.05 26.86
N THR A 129 7.99 23.04 27.19
CA THR A 129 8.54 23.54 28.46
C THR A 129 8.22 25.01 28.66
N MET A 130 8.51 25.88 27.68
CA MET A 130 8.21 27.31 27.73
C MET A 130 6.71 27.61 27.83
N ALA A 131 5.86 26.74 27.28
CA ALA A 131 4.42 26.87 27.39
C ALA A 131 3.84 26.35 28.71
N GLY A 132 4.66 25.67 29.53
CA GLY A 132 4.24 25.01 30.77
C GLY A 132 3.40 23.76 30.50
N LEU A 133 3.66 23.06 29.40
CA LEU A 133 2.97 21.83 29.00
C LEU A 133 3.86 20.61 29.30
N LYS A 134 3.22 19.47 29.47
CA LYS A 134 3.93 18.19 29.62
C LYS A 134 4.62 17.82 28.34
N GLU A 135 5.85 17.34 28.42
CA GLU A 135 6.61 16.85 27.27
C GLU A 135 6.03 15.55 26.71
N THR A 136 6.01 15.47 25.40
CA THR A 136 5.58 14.27 24.65
C THR A 136 6.78 13.38 24.36
N HIS A 137 6.70 12.09 24.67
CA HIS A 137 7.71 11.11 24.25
C HIS A 137 7.68 10.93 22.74
N ILE A 138 8.86 11.02 22.09
CA ILE A 138 8.97 10.95 20.64
C ILE A 138 9.74 9.70 20.25
N TYR A 139 9.11 8.90 19.39
CA TYR A 139 9.71 7.73 18.76
C TYR A 139 9.86 7.97 17.26
N GLU A 140 11.02 7.64 16.74
CA GLU A 140 11.36 7.86 15.35
C GLU A 140 11.55 6.54 14.62
N PHE A 141 11.09 6.51 13.39
CA PHE A 141 11.28 5.37 12.51
C PHE A 141 11.77 5.81 11.13
N ALA A 142 12.54 4.95 10.49
CA ALA A 142 12.98 5.17 9.13
C ALA A 142 11.89 4.87 8.11
N ARG A 143 12.04 5.39 6.91
CA ARG A 143 11.28 4.94 5.76
C ARG A 143 11.77 3.56 5.33
N PHE A 144 10.85 2.72 4.89
CA PHE A 144 11.17 1.59 4.04
C PHE A 144 10.56 1.80 2.65
N ASN A 145 11.23 1.28 1.63
CA ASN A 145 10.76 1.30 0.26
C ASN A 145 10.59 -0.14 -0.21
N LEU A 146 9.58 -0.39 -1.04
CA LEU A 146 9.47 -1.65 -1.74
C LEU A 146 10.22 -1.56 -3.07
N GLU A 147 11.04 -2.56 -3.37
CA GLU A 147 11.84 -2.61 -4.58
C GLU A 147 10.97 -2.54 -5.85
N GLY A 148 11.40 -1.76 -6.81
CA GLY A 148 10.71 -1.58 -8.10
C GLY A 148 9.40 -0.80 -8.04
N VAL A 149 9.06 -0.18 -6.89
CA VAL A 149 7.80 0.55 -6.71
C VAL A 149 8.03 2.05 -6.60
N GLU A 150 7.23 2.82 -7.35
CA GLU A 150 7.19 4.27 -7.21
C GLU A 150 6.42 4.66 -5.94
N SER A 151 7.09 5.33 -5.01
CA SER A 151 6.52 5.75 -3.71
C SER A 151 6.36 7.27 -3.58
N SER A 152 6.93 8.06 -4.51
CA SER A 152 6.83 9.52 -4.47
C SER A 152 5.46 10.02 -4.88
N GLY A 153 4.72 10.63 -3.95
CA GLY A 153 3.39 11.18 -4.25
C GLY A 153 3.38 12.26 -5.34
N ARG A 154 4.47 13.02 -5.51
CA ARG A 154 4.61 13.98 -6.61
C ARG A 154 4.72 13.27 -7.95
N VAL A 155 5.59 12.27 -8.05
CA VAL A 155 5.80 11.51 -9.28
C VAL A 155 4.55 10.72 -9.66
N ILE A 156 3.88 10.08 -8.69
CA ILE A 156 2.60 9.39 -8.92
C ILE A 156 1.56 10.36 -9.49
N ARG A 157 1.41 11.55 -8.91
CA ARG A 157 0.46 12.58 -9.40
C ARG A 157 0.76 12.98 -10.84
N GLU A 158 2.02 13.24 -11.18
CA GLU A 158 2.44 13.57 -12.55
C GLU A 158 2.12 12.43 -13.52
N LYS A 159 2.40 11.17 -13.15
CA LYS A 159 2.08 10.00 -13.97
C LYS A 159 0.57 9.80 -14.17
N VAL A 160 -0.24 10.05 -13.14
CA VAL A 160 -1.71 10.02 -13.25
C VAL A 160 -2.22 11.11 -14.19
N GLN A 161 -1.72 12.35 -14.05
CA GLN A 161 -2.10 13.46 -14.95
C GLN A 161 -1.72 13.18 -16.40
N LYS A 162 -0.58 12.51 -16.64
CA LYS A 162 -0.13 12.09 -17.98
C LYS A 162 -0.79 10.80 -18.48
N LYS A 163 -1.77 10.24 -17.75
CA LYS A 163 -2.47 8.98 -18.05
C LYS A 163 -1.54 7.75 -18.18
N GLN A 164 -0.37 7.81 -17.57
CA GLN A 164 0.56 6.67 -17.49
C GLN A 164 0.17 5.67 -16.40
N LEU A 165 -0.60 6.11 -15.42
CA LEU A 165 -1.23 5.31 -14.38
C LEU A 165 -2.76 5.47 -14.49
N ILE A 166 -3.50 4.41 -14.12
CA ILE A 166 -4.98 4.42 -14.10
C ILE A 166 -5.48 5.45 -13.09
N GLY A 167 -4.82 5.53 -11.92
CA GLY A 167 -5.15 6.40 -10.82
C GLY A 167 -4.24 6.12 -9.63
N TRP A 168 -4.62 6.58 -8.46
CA TRP A 168 -3.93 6.25 -7.20
C TRP A 168 -4.10 4.78 -6.79
N ASP A 169 -5.04 4.10 -7.39
CA ASP A 169 -5.35 2.68 -7.25
C ASP A 169 -4.75 1.81 -8.36
N ASP A 170 -3.82 2.34 -9.15
CA ASP A 170 -3.11 1.57 -10.19
C ASP A 170 -2.49 0.29 -9.61
N PRO A 171 -2.62 -0.88 -10.25
CA PRO A 171 -2.18 -2.16 -9.70
C PRO A 171 -0.66 -2.27 -9.48
N SER A 172 0.13 -1.38 -10.09
CA SER A 172 1.58 -1.32 -9.89
C SER A 172 2.00 -0.56 -8.63
N LEU A 173 1.07 0.13 -7.96
CA LEU A 173 1.35 0.99 -6.80
C LEU A 173 1.16 0.25 -5.46
N THR A 174 1.79 0.81 -4.41
CA THR A 174 1.64 0.38 -3.01
C THR A 174 0.78 1.34 -2.17
N THR A 175 0.01 2.22 -2.80
CA THR A 175 -0.95 3.03 -2.08
C THR A 175 -1.99 2.15 -1.40
N LEU A 176 -2.52 2.55 -0.25
CA LEU A 176 -3.54 1.77 0.45
C LEU A 176 -4.77 1.48 -0.42
N VAL A 177 -5.14 2.41 -1.31
CA VAL A 177 -6.26 2.21 -2.24
C VAL A 177 -5.93 1.15 -3.30
N ALA A 178 -4.70 1.11 -3.82
CA ALA A 178 -4.25 0.09 -4.76
C ALA A 178 -4.18 -1.29 -4.09
N LEU A 179 -3.55 -1.38 -2.93
CA LEU A 179 -3.45 -2.62 -2.15
C LEU A 179 -4.84 -3.18 -1.81
N LYS A 180 -5.75 -2.34 -1.31
CA LYS A 180 -7.15 -2.72 -1.02
C LYS A 180 -7.87 -3.25 -2.26
N ARG A 181 -7.69 -2.57 -3.41
CA ARG A 181 -8.34 -2.97 -4.67
C ARG A 181 -7.79 -4.30 -5.18
N ARG A 182 -6.49 -4.52 -5.06
CA ARG A 182 -5.83 -5.80 -5.40
C ARG A 182 -6.20 -6.96 -4.47
N GLY A 183 -6.67 -6.69 -3.25
CA GLY A 183 -7.05 -7.74 -2.30
C GLY A 183 -6.07 -7.99 -1.17
N PHE A 184 -5.17 -7.03 -0.88
CA PHE A 184 -4.40 -7.06 0.34
C PHE A 184 -5.29 -6.73 1.53
N LEU A 185 -5.24 -7.56 2.56
CA LEU A 185 -6.02 -7.39 3.79
C LEU A 185 -5.39 -6.34 4.70
N PRO A 186 -6.18 -5.50 5.38
CA PRO A 186 -5.64 -4.53 6.34
C PRO A 186 -4.79 -5.18 7.44
N GLU A 187 -5.19 -6.37 7.91
CA GLU A 187 -4.47 -7.14 8.91
C GLU A 187 -3.07 -7.54 8.43
N ALA A 188 -2.96 -7.98 7.17
CA ALA A 188 -1.67 -8.33 6.56
C ALA A 188 -0.72 -7.12 6.49
N ILE A 189 -1.26 -5.95 6.11
CA ILE A 189 -0.49 -4.71 6.06
C ILE A 189 -0.02 -4.30 7.46
N LYS A 190 -0.89 -4.44 8.48
CA LYS A 190 -0.52 -4.16 9.88
C LYS A 190 0.57 -5.10 10.38
N GLU A 191 0.43 -6.41 10.15
CA GLU A 191 1.44 -7.39 10.54
C GLU A 191 2.79 -7.11 9.85
N PHE A 192 2.76 -6.81 8.56
CA PHE A 192 3.95 -6.42 7.82
C PHE A 192 4.64 -5.19 8.43
N VAL A 193 3.89 -4.10 8.69
CA VAL A 193 4.44 -2.89 9.30
C VAL A 193 5.00 -3.18 10.70
N LEU A 194 4.32 -3.97 11.51
CA LEU A 194 4.82 -4.35 12.84
C LEU A 194 6.10 -5.19 12.75
N SER A 195 6.23 -6.04 11.74
CA SER A 195 7.43 -6.87 11.55
C SER A 195 8.67 -6.05 11.19
N THR A 196 8.52 -4.86 10.61
CA THR A 196 9.66 -3.96 10.31
C THR A 196 10.25 -3.31 11.56
N GLY A 197 9.48 -3.24 12.66
CA GLY A 197 9.89 -2.66 13.94
C GLY A 197 10.05 -1.14 13.90
N LEU A 198 10.38 -0.57 15.08
CA LEU A 198 10.71 0.84 15.22
C LEU A 198 12.23 1.02 15.11
N THR A 199 12.73 1.14 13.90
CA THR A 199 14.17 1.34 13.62
C THR A 199 14.40 2.64 12.84
N LYS A 200 15.53 3.29 13.09
CA LYS A 200 16.00 4.45 12.31
C LYS A 200 16.79 4.04 11.06
N THR A 201 17.05 2.76 10.87
CA THR A 201 17.76 2.24 9.70
C THR A 201 16.81 2.12 8.52
N GLU A 202 17.14 2.74 7.40
CA GLU A 202 16.37 2.61 6.17
C GLU A 202 16.52 1.20 5.60
N ALA A 203 15.42 0.63 5.12
CA ALA A 203 15.39 -0.67 4.51
C ALA A 203 14.74 -0.61 3.12
N VAL A 204 15.26 -1.44 2.23
CA VAL A 204 14.60 -1.77 0.96
C VAL A 204 14.03 -3.18 1.13
N LEU A 205 12.74 -3.31 1.03
CA LEU A 205 11.98 -4.54 1.18
C LEU A 205 11.48 -4.99 -0.19
N THR A 206 11.14 -6.25 -0.30
CA THR A 206 10.56 -6.83 -1.52
C THR A 206 9.04 -6.97 -1.41
N TRP A 207 8.39 -7.26 -2.54
CA TRP A 207 6.98 -7.61 -2.50
C TRP A 207 6.71 -8.89 -1.68
N ASP A 208 7.65 -9.84 -1.67
CA ASP A 208 7.51 -11.10 -0.93
C ASP A 208 7.42 -10.87 0.58
N ASP A 209 8.09 -9.85 1.11
CA ASP A 209 7.99 -9.47 2.53
C ASP A 209 6.56 -9.07 2.93
N LEU A 210 5.81 -8.41 2.05
CA LEU A 210 4.41 -8.08 2.27
C LEU A 210 3.47 -9.27 1.91
N ILE A 211 3.77 -9.97 0.82
CA ILE A 211 2.95 -11.06 0.29
C ILE A 211 2.83 -12.21 1.29
N VAL A 212 3.91 -12.56 2.00
CA VAL A 212 3.89 -13.68 2.96
C VAL A 212 2.82 -13.50 4.04
N HIS A 213 2.63 -12.29 4.55
CA HIS A 213 1.59 -11.97 5.53
C HIS A 213 0.19 -12.11 4.92
N ASN A 214 -0.01 -11.58 3.72
CA ASN A 214 -1.31 -11.64 3.06
C ASN A 214 -1.69 -13.06 2.62
N ARG A 215 -0.72 -13.83 2.10
CA ARG A 215 -0.91 -15.23 1.71
C ARG A 215 -1.38 -16.07 2.90
N ARG A 216 -0.70 -15.96 4.05
CA ARG A 216 -1.06 -16.70 5.27
C ARG A 216 -2.52 -16.47 5.68
N LEU A 217 -2.99 -15.23 5.60
CA LEU A 217 -4.37 -14.88 5.95
C LEU A 217 -5.38 -15.31 4.87
N LEU A 218 -5.02 -15.20 3.60
CA LEU A 218 -5.91 -15.55 2.49
C LEU A 218 -6.03 -17.07 2.30
N ASP A 219 -4.95 -17.81 2.51
CA ASP A 219 -4.95 -19.26 2.27
C ASP A 219 -6.06 -19.96 3.06
N SER A 220 -6.23 -19.60 4.33
CA SER A 220 -7.30 -20.15 5.18
C SER A 220 -8.70 -19.61 4.86
N LYS A 221 -8.80 -18.44 4.21
CA LYS A 221 -10.10 -17.75 3.99
C LYS A 221 -10.70 -17.98 2.62
N CYS A 222 -9.87 -18.22 1.59
CA CYS A 222 -10.29 -18.20 0.20
C CYS A 222 -10.68 -19.59 -0.30
N ASN A 223 -11.77 -19.67 -1.05
CA ASN A 223 -12.09 -20.85 -1.85
C ASN A 223 -11.16 -20.92 -3.06
N ARG A 224 -10.89 -22.15 -3.51
CA ARG A 224 -10.06 -22.46 -4.67
C ARG A 224 -10.91 -22.81 -5.86
N TYR A 225 -10.63 -22.21 -6.99
CA TYR A 225 -11.31 -22.44 -8.27
C TYR A 225 -10.30 -22.69 -9.38
N PHE A 226 -10.76 -23.21 -10.50
CA PHE A 226 -9.96 -23.34 -11.71
C PHE A 226 -10.21 -22.17 -12.65
N PHE A 227 -9.13 -21.59 -13.13
CA PHE A 227 -9.07 -20.59 -14.20
C PHE A 227 -8.00 -21.03 -15.19
N VAL A 228 -8.36 -21.25 -16.43
CA VAL A 228 -7.44 -21.65 -17.50
C VAL A 228 -7.17 -20.42 -18.36
N GLU A 229 -5.97 -19.87 -18.20
CA GLU A 229 -5.48 -18.76 -19.02
C GLU A 229 -5.14 -19.27 -20.42
N SER A 230 -5.47 -18.48 -21.48
CA SER A 230 -5.21 -18.82 -22.87
C SER A 230 -5.58 -20.28 -23.16
N PRO A 231 -6.88 -20.64 -23.04
CA PRO A 231 -7.31 -22.03 -23.03
C PRO A 231 -7.04 -22.72 -24.35
N LYS A 232 -6.35 -23.88 -24.30
CA LYS A 232 -6.12 -24.81 -25.39
C LYS A 232 -7.01 -26.03 -25.19
N GLU A 233 -7.88 -26.31 -26.14
CA GLU A 233 -8.62 -27.58 -26.18
C GLU A 233 -7.68 -28.74 -26.49
N VAL A 234 -7.75 -29.78 -25.66
CA VAL A 234 -7.02 -31.00 -25.80
C VAL A 234 -7.98 -32.18 -25.72
N LYS A 235 -7.70 -33.24 -26.46
CA LYS A 235 -8.39 -34.52 -26.38
C LYS A 235 -7.45 -35.57 -25.78
N ILE A 236 -7.93 -36.26 -24.73
CA ILE A 236 -7.23 -37.41 -24.16
C ILE A 236 -7.97 -38.66 -24.65
N GLU A 237 -7.33 -39.41 -25.56
CA GLU A 237 -7.91 -40.62 -26.15
C GLU A 237 -8.08 -41.69 -25.07
N ASP A 238 -9.09 -42.54 -25.21
CA ASP A 238 -9.47 -43.63 -24.30
C ASP A 238 -9.90 -43.18 -22.87
N ALA A 239 -10.11 -41.89 -22.64
CA ALA A 239 -10.66 -41.39 -21.39
C ALA A 239 -12.18 -41.70 -21.33
N SER A 240 -12.62 -42.30 -20.22
CA SER A 240 -14.03 -42.56 -19.96
C SER A 240 -14.76 -41.31 -19.44
N GLU A 241 -16.08 -41.33 -19.41
CA GLU A 241 -16.89 -40.31 -18.75
C GLU A 241 -16.66 -40.32 -17.24
N LEU A 242 -16.44 -39.13 -16.66
CA LEU A 242 -16.11 -38.94 -15.26
C LEU A 242 -16.89 -37.79 -14.66
N THR A 243 -17.10 -37.88 -13.36
CA THR A 243 -17.67 -36.76 -12.55
C THR A 243 -16.73 -36.51 -11.36
N PRO A 244 -15.54 -35.98 -11.59
CA PRO A 244 -14.63 -35.65 -10.48
C PRO A 244 -15.22 -34.59 -9.57
N GLU A 245 -15.03 -34.81 -8.28
CA GLU A 245 -15.47 -33.92 -7.22
C GLU A 245 -14.24 -33.26 -6.56
N LEU A 246 -14.16 -31.95 -6.62
CA LEU A 246 -13.07 -31.17 -6.08
C LEU A 246 -13.54 -30.33 -4.91
N LYS A 247 -12.84 -30.39 -3.78
CA LYS A 247 -13.13 -29.52 -2.63
C LYS A 247 -12.89 -28.05 -2.97
N LEU A 248 -13.72 -27.16 -2.42
CA LEU A 248 -13.50 -25.72 -2.52
C LEU A 248 -12.29 -25.26 -1.69
N HIS A 249 -11.93 -26.01 -0.66
CA HIS A 249 -10.69 -25.81 0.09
C HIS A 249 -10.18 -27.18 0.61
N PRO A 250 -8.88 -27.48 0.52
CA PRO A 250 -8.35 -28.79 0.94
C PRO A 250 -8.55 -29.05 2.42
N ASP A 251 -8.34 -28.06 3.27
CA ASP A 251 -8.35 -28.19 4.73
C ASP A 251 -9.71 -27.79 5.35
N HIS A 252 -10.67 -27.30 4.57
CA HIS A 252 -11.97 -26.82 4.99
C HIS A 252 -13.10 -27.53 4.24
N ALA A 253 -13.33 -28.80 4.58
CA ALA A 253 -14.34 -29.64 3.92
C ALA A 253 -15.77 -29.08 4.07
N GLU A 254 -16.04 -28.36 5.15
CA GLU A 254 -17.33 -27.71 5.45
C GLU A 254 -17.74 -26.66 4.41
N ARG A 255 -16.81 -26.17 3.60
CA ARG A 255 -17.11 -25.23 2.51
C ARG A 255 -17.74 -25.89 1.30
N GLY A 256 -17.76 -27.23 1.29
CA GLY A 256 -18.32 -28.01 0.20
C GLY A 256 -17.35 -28.27 -0.93
N SER A 257 -17.91 -28.76 -2.01
CA SER A 257 -17.19 -29.23 -3.20
C SER A 257 -17.89 -28.77 -4.47
N ARG A 258 -17.22 -28.99 -5.59
CA ARG A 258 -17.72 -28.77 -6.96
C ARG A 258 -17.50 -29.99 -7.82
N LYS A 259 -18.48 -30.28 -8.67
CA LYS A 259 -18.49 -31.47 -9.55
C LYS A 259 -18.37 -31.02 -11.00
N PHE A 260 -17.52 -31.68 -11.74
CA PHE A 260 -17.36 -31.47 -13.17
C PHE A 260 -17.81 -32.74 -13.90
N ARG A 261 -18.66 -32.58 -14.91
CA ARG A 261 -18.94 -33.65 -15.82
C ARG A 261 -17.99 -33.53 -17.02
N THR A 262 -17.17 -34.54 -17.28
CA THR A 262 -16.19 -34.53 -18.33
C THR A 262 -16.05 -35.91 -19.00
N LYS A 263 -15.51 -35.94 -20.20
CA LYS A 263 -15.23 -37.15 -20.91
C LYS A 263 -13.76 -37.13 -21.41
N ASP A 264 -13.55 -36.80 -22.66
CA ASP A 264 -12.26 -36.91 -23.34
C ASP A 264 -11.68 -35.52 -23.73
N LYS A 265 -12.45 -34.44 -23.59
CA LYS A 265 -12.05 -33.09 -23.99
C LYS A 265 -11.90 -32.16 -22.82
N PHE A 266 -10.76 -31.46 -22.77
CA PHE A 266 -10.39 -30.59 -21.67
C PHE A 266 -9.79 -29.27 -22.18
N TYR A 267 -9.98 -28.18 -21.45
CA TYR A 267 -9.16 -27.01 -21.61
C TYR A 267 -8.00 -27.05 -20.61
N VAL A 268 -6.79 -26.86 -21.12
CA VAL A 268 -5.55 -26.64 -20.35
C VAL A 268 -4.93 -25.32 -20.77
N THR A 269 -3.99 -24.77 -20.00
CA THR A 269 -3.30 -23.56 -20.47
C THR A 269 -2.44 -23.85 -21.70
N GLU A 270 -2.37 -22.91 -22.62
CA GLU A 270 -1.48 -23.03 -23.79
C GLU A 270 -0.02 -23.26 -23.36
N LYS A 271 0.38 -22.67 -22.24
CA LYS A 271 1.71 -22.86 -21.65
C LYS A 271 1.94 -24.31 -21.24
N ASP A 272 1.02 -24.91 -20.46
CA ASP A 272 1.15 -26.31 -20.03
C ASP A 272 1.17 -27.24 -21.25
N PHE A 273 0.32 -27.00 -22.27
CA PHE A 273 0.29 -27.80 -23.49
C PHE A 273 1.63 -27.79 -24.24
N LYS A 274 2.29 -26.63 -24.33
CA LYS A 274 3.62 -26.53 -24.98
C LYS A 274 4.73 -27.26 -24.23
N GLU A 275 4.57 -27.43 -22.92
CA GLU A 275 5.55 -28.08 -22.04
C GLU A 275 5.41 -29.63 -22.03
N PHE A 276 4.34 -30.21 -22.61
CA PHE A 276 4.17 -31.66 -22.65
C PHE A 276 5.28 -32.35 -23.48
N LYS A 277 6.00 -33.27 -22.84
CA LYS A 277 7.09 -34.02 -23.42
C LYS A 277 6.67 -35.47 -23.71
N GLU A 278 7.27 -36.04 -24.72
CA GLU A 278 7.06 -37.43 -25.14
C GLU A 278 7.30 -38.43 -24.01
N GLY A 279 6.38 -39.36 -23.79
CA GLY A 279 6.47 -40.43 -22.80
C GLY A 279 6.36 -40.00 -21.33
N LYS A 280 6.22 -38.71 -21.04
CA LYS A 280 6.07 -38.22 -19.64
C LYS A 280 4.64 -38.39 -19.17
N LEU A 281 4.50 -38.71 -17.87
CA LEU A 281 3.21 -38.87 -17.19
C LEU A 281 2.76 -37.54 -16.57
N TYR A 282 1.59 -37.09 -16.95
CA TYR A 282 0.94 -35.88 -16.45
C TYR A 282 -0.35 -36.26 -15.70
N ARG A 283 -0.80 -35.37 -14.82
CA ARG A 283 -2.08 -35.53 -14.13
C ARG A 283 -2.94 -34.28 -14.27
N LEU A 284 -4.16 -34.47 -14.75
CA LEU A 284 -5.22 -33.49 -14.50
C LEU A 284 -5.60 -33.56 -13.02
N MET A 285 -5.52 -32.42 -12.33
CA MET A 285 -5.71 -32.32 -10.86
C MET A 285 -7.02 -32.96 -10.44
N ASP A 286 -6.94 -33.91 -9.49
CA ASP A 286 -8.09 -34.66 -8.95
C ASP A 286 -8.96 -35.34 -10.03
N CYS A 287 -8.38 -35.70 -11.17
CA CYS A 287 -9.09 -36.33 -12.27
C CYS A 287 -8.35 -37.58 -12.76
N LEU A 288 -7.53 -37.47 -13.78
CA LEU A 288 -6.90 -38.61 -14.44
C LEU A 288 -5.42 -38.35 -14.78
N ASN A 289 -4.68 -39.44 -15.02
CA ASN A 289 -3.34 -39.43 -15.54
C ASN A 289 -3.36 -39.65 -17.06
N PHE A 290 -2.41 -39.03 -17.77
CA PHE A 290 -2.26 -39.18 -19.20
C PHE A 290 -0.79 -39.06 -19.62
N THR A 291 -0.46 -39.58 -20.76
CA THR A 291 0.87 -39.47 -21.38
C THR A 291 0.76 -38.84 -22.75
N LYS A 292 1.85 -38.22 -23.22
CA LYS A 292 1.96 -37.74 -24.60
C LYS A 292 2.68 -38.78 -25.42
N ASN A 293 2.07 -39.14 -26.55
CA ASN A 293 2.68 -40.03 -27.56
C ASN A 293 2.51 -39.39 -28.94
N LYS A 294 3.61 -38.93 -29.53
CA LYS A 294 3.63 -38.10 -30.74
C LYS A 294 2.70 -36.90 -30.61
N ASN A 295 1.66 -36.84 -31.43
CA ASN A 295 0.69 -35.75 -31.43
C ASN A 295 -0.58 -36.06 -30.62
N LYS A 296 -0.62 -37.15 -29.86
CA LYS A 296 -1.77 -37.63 -29.13
C LYS A 296 -1.51 -37.58 -27.64
N LEU A 297 -2.57 -37.30 -26.86
CA LEU A 297 -2.58 -37.51 -25.42
C LEU A 297 -3.40 -38.77 -25.16
N LEU A 298 -2.81 -39.70 -24.44
CA LEU A 298 -3.41 -41.02 -24.17
C LEU A 298 -3.71 -41.15 -22.70
N PHE A 299 -4.91 -41.62 -22.35
CA PHE A 299 -5.27 -41.96 -20.99
C PHE A 299 -4.30 -43.00 -20.44
N ASP A 300 -3.89 -42.86 -19.20
CA ASP A 300 -3.02 -43.80 -18.50
C ASP A 300 -3.75 -44.49 -17.35
N SER A 301 -4.23 -43.73 -16.38
CA SER A 301 -4.89 -44.28 -15.18
C SER A 301 -5.57 -43.20 -14.35
N PHE A 302 -6.32 -43.65 -13.32
CA PHE A 302 -6.85 -42.76 -12.26
C PHE A 302 -5.98 -42.76 -11.01
N ASN A 303 -5.00 -43.65 -10.93
CA ASN A 303 -4.21 -43.91 -9.73
C ASN A 303 -3.28 -42.75 -9.40
N TYR A 304 -3.51 -42.10 -8.25
CA TYR A 304 -2.69 -40.99 -7.78
C TYR A 304 -1.28 -41.46 -7.38
N GLU A 305 -1.15 -42.67 -6.75
CA GLU A 305 0.16 -43.16 -6.30
C GLU A 305 1.09 -43.43 -7.48
N LYS A 306 0.52 -43.91 -8.62
CA LYS A 306 1.32 -44.06 -9.86
C LYS A 306 1.88 -42.71 -10.32
N TYR A 307 1.04 -41.65 -10.30
CA TYR A 307 1.47 -40.29 -10.62
C TYR A 307 2.52 -39.79 -9.62
N LYS A 308 2.30 -39.96 -8.32
CA LYS A 308 3.21 -39.50 -7.27
C LYS A 308 4.64 -40.04 -7.45
N ASN A 309 4.78 -41.28 -7.93
CA ASN A 309 6.08 -41.93 -8.11
C ASN A 309 6.75 -41.60 -9.44
N HIS A 310 5.97 -41.34 -10.50
CA HIS A 310 6.48 -41.25 -11.89
C HIS A 310 6.01 -40.01 -12.64
N GLY A 311 5.18 -39.15 -12.02
CA GLY A 311 4.57 -38.02 -12.68
C GLY A 311 5.50 -36.82 -12.85
N ASP A 312 5.32 -36.08 -13.92
CA ASP A 312 6.09 -34.86 -14.24
C ASP A 312 5.42 -33.61 -13.70
N LYS A 313 4.10 -33.45 -13.97
CA LYS A 313 3.39 -32.22 -13.59
C LYS A 313 1.90 -32.45 -13.34
N ILE A 314 1.34 -31.80 -12.30
CA ILE A 314 -0.11 -31.70 -12.08
C ILE A 314 -0.62 -30.43 -12.78
N ILE A 315 -1.72 -30.56 -13.51
CA ILE A 315 -2.28 -29.50 -14.36
C ILE A 315 -3.71 -29.22 -13.92
N HIS A 316 -4.05 -27.96 -13.70
CA HIS A 316 -5.44 -27.56 -13.56
C HIS A 316 -6.10 -27.48 -14.94
N TRP A 317 -7.39 -27.70 -14.98
CA TRP A 317 -8.12 -27.93 -16.21
C TRP A 317 -9.58 -27.51 -16.10
N LEU A 318 -10.26 -27.42 -17.24
CA LEU A 318 -11.72 -27.28 -17.28
C LEU A 318 -12.29 -28.24 -18.32
N PRO A 319 -13.50 -28.79 -18.13
CA PRO A 319 -14.18 -29.53 -19.18
C PRO A 319 -14.56 -28.61 -20.34
N VAL A 320 -14.60 -29.14 -21.55
CA VAL A 320 -15.10 -28.39 -22.71
C VAL A 320 -16.63 -28.39 -22.67
N GLN A 321 -17.19 -27.28 -22.13
CA GLN A 321 -18.64 -27.08 -21.94
C GLN A 321 -19.04 -25.61 -22.17
N LYS A 322 -20.36 -25.37 -22.38
CA LYS A 322 -20.87 -24.05 -22.80
C LYS A 322 -21.02 -23.04 -21.67
N ASP A 323 -21.11 -23.47 -20.43
CA ASP A 323 -21.41 -22.65 -19.26
C ASP A 323 -20.17 -22.12 -18.52
N LEU A 324 -18.99 -22.30 -19.10
CA LEU A 324 -17.74 -21.72 -18.60
C LEU A 324 -17.82 -20.17 -18.61
N ILE A 325 -17.25 -19.57 -17.58
CA ILE A 325 -17.28 -18.11 -17.40
C ILE A 325 -16.02 -17.50 -18.00
N LYS A 326 -16.21 -16.53 -18.88
CA LYS A 326 -15.08 -15.71 -19.38
C LYS A 326 -14.54 -14.84 -18.24
N VAL A 327 -13.24 -14.87 -18.05
CA VAL A 327 -12.54 -14.12 -17.01
C VAL A 327 -11.39 -13.34 -17.61
N GLU A 328 -11.27 -12.10 -17.18
CA GLU A 328 -10.12 -11.24 -17.39
C GLU A 328 -9.50 -10.88 -16.05
N ILE A 329 -8.17 -11.01 -15.92
CA ILE A 329 -7.44 -10.68 -14.69
C ILE A 329 -6.41 -9.60 -15.02
N LEU A 330 -6.57 -8.43 -14.38
CA LEU A 330 -5.60 -7.34 -14.49
C LEU A 330 -4.39 -7.63 -13.61
N MET A 331 -3.22 -7.75 -14.24
CA MET A 331 -1.95 -8.02 -13.61
C MET A 331 -1.26 -6.72 -13.13
N PRO A 332 -0.31 -6.79 -12.18
CA PRO A 332 0.43 -5.60 -11.71
C PRO A 332 1.21 -4.86 -12.80
N ASP A 333 1.66 -5.56 -13.84
CA ASP A 333 2.33 -4.99 -15.02
C ASP A 333 1.34 -4.44 -16.08
N LYS A 334 0.04 -4.37 -15.72
CA LYS A 334 -1.09 -3.91 -16.56
C LYS A 334 -1.45 -4.83 -17.72
N LYS A 335 -0.81 -5.98 -17.87
CA LYS A 335 -1.29 -6.99 -18.77
C LYS A 335 -2.60 -7.58 -18.29
N ILE A 336 -3.37 -8.12 -19.22
CA ILE A 336 -4.64 -8.76 -18.92
C ILE A 336 -4.51 -10.23 -19.28
N ALA A 337 -4.54 -11.10 -18.26
CA ALA A 337 -4.68 -12.53 -18.45
C ALA A 337 -6.14 -12.84 -18.78
N LYS A 338 -6.38 -13.53 -19.90
CA LYS A 338 -7.72 -13.88 -20.40
C LYS A 338 -7.90 -15.40 -20.45
N GLY A 339 -9.09 -15.87 -20.08
CA GLY A 339 -9.38 -17.28 -20.11
C GLY A 339 -10.79 -17.64 -19.69
N PHE A 340 -10.95 -18.91 -19.35
CA PHE A 340 -12.18 -19.45 -18.79
C PHE A 340 -12.01 -19.86 -17.35
N ALA A 341 -13.05 -19.67 -16.56
CA ALA A 341 -13.16 -20.23 -15.23
C ALA A 341 -14.41 -21.13 -15.11
N GLU A 342 -14.46 -21.92 -14.06
CA GLU A 342 -15.56 -22.82 -13.78
C GLU A 342 -16.87 -22.06 -13.48
N PRO A 343 -18.05 -22.67 -13.69
CA PRO A 343 -19.35 -22.01 -13.58
C PRO A 343 -19.64 -21.39 -12.20
N LEU A 344 -19.14 -22.00 -11.10
CA LEU A 344 -19.41 -21.53 -9.74
C LEU A 344 -18.87 -20.12 -9.45
N VAL A 345 -17.86 -19.65 -10.19
CA VAL A 345 -17.35 -18.27 -10.00
C VAL A 345 -18.38 -17.20 -10.33
N LYS A 346 -19.45 -17.54 -11.08
CA LYS A 346 -20.58 -16.63 -11.35
C LYS A 346 -21.25 -16.14 -10.08
N ASN A 347 -21.26 -16.96 -9.03
CA ASN A 347 -21.92 -16.69 -7.76
C ASN A 347 -21.13 -15.75 -6.85
N LEU A 348 -19.86 -15.51 -7.13
CA LEU A 348 -19.02 -14.58 -6.38
C LEU A 348 -19.61 -13.16 -6.40
N LYS A 349 -19.39 -12.41 -5.32
CA LYS A 349 -19.76 -10.99 -5.21
C LYS A 349 -18.55 -10.11 -5.51
N VAL A 350 -18.81 -8.90 -6.03
CA VAL A 350 -17.74 -7.90 -6.20
C VAL A 350 -17.08 -7.66 -4.84
N GLY A 351 -15.76 -7.76 -4.81
CA GLY A 351 -14.95 -7.67 -3.59
C GLY A 351 -14.50 -9.02 -3.04
N ASP A 352 -15.11 -10.15 -3.46
CA ASP A 352 -14.68 -11.48 -3.04
C ASP A 352 -13.25 -11.76 -3.56
N ILE A 353 -12.47 -12.41 -2.70
CA ILE A 353 -11.12 -12.87 -3.03
C ILE A 353 -11.13 -14.39 -3.13
N VAL A 354 -10.55 -14.92 -4.18
CA VAL A 354 -10.45 -16.34 -4.45
C VAL A 354 -9.01 -16.73 -4.80
N GLN A 355 -8.68 -18.00 -4.67
CA GLN A 355 -7.46 -18.56 -5.22
C GLN A 355 -7.78 -19.30 -6.54
N PHE A 356 -7.22 -18.84 -7.63
CA PHE A 356 -7.18 -19.66 -8.84
C PHE A 356 -5.98 -20.61 -8.75
N ALA A 357 -6.27 -21.90 -8.74
CA ALA A 357 -5.27 -22.95 -8.55
C ALA A 357 -4.12 -22.82 -9.56
N ARG A 358 -2.87 -22.83 -9.06
CA ARG A 358 -1.63 -22.64 -9.84
C ARG A 358 -1.48 -21.27 -10.53
N PHE A 359 -2.42 -20.33 -10.31
CA PHE A 359 -2.34 -18.97 -10.86
C PHE A 359 -2.07 -17.94 -9.75
N GLY A 360 -2.87 -17.96 -8.68
CA GLY A 360 -2.70 -17.06 -7.54
C GLY A 360 -4.01 -16.56 -6.99
N PHE A 361 -3.91 -15.68 -5.99
CA PHE A 361 -5.06 -15.00 -5.38
C PHE A 361 -5.51 -13.86 -6.28
N CYS A 362 -6.83 -13.74 -6.45
CA CYS A 362 -7.44 -12.71 -7.29
C CYS A 362 -8.70 -12.17 -6.60
N LYS A 363 -8.92 -10.87 -6.71
CA LYS A 363 -10.11 -10.19 -6.20
C LYS A 363 -11.05 -9.84 -7.33
N LEU A 364 -12.32 -10.17 -7.20
CA LEU A 364 -13.35 -9.79 -8.15
C LEU A 364 -13.61 -8.27 -8.07
N ASP A 365 -13.22 -7.53 -9.09
CA ASP A 365 -13.37 -6.08 -9.17
C ASP A 365 -14.73 -5.67 -9.74
N LYS A 366 -15.18 -6.33 -10.80
CA LYS A 366 -16.49 -6.06 -11.41
C LYS A 366 -17.06 -7.25 -12.16
N LYS A 367 -18.38 -7.26 -12.30
CA LYS A 367 -19.12 -8.18 -13.17
C LYS A 367 -19.59 -7.41 -14.41
N GLU A 368 -19.26 -7.89 -15.57
CA GLU A 368 -19.76 -7.39 -16.85
C GLU A 368 -20.80 -8.36 -17.44
N LYS A 369 -21.48 -8.00 -18.49
CA LYS A 369 -22.60 -8.78 -19.05
C LYS A 369 -22.18 -10.21 -19.43
N ASP A 370 -20.97 -10.36 -19.96
CA ASP A 370 -20.47 -11.62 -20.55
C ASP A 370 -19.16 -12.11 -19.91
N LYS A 371 -18.63 -11.40 -18.93
CA LYS A 371 -17.37 -11.78 -18.25
C LYS A 371 -17.28 -11.23 -16.84
N LEU A 372 -16.36 -11.83 -16.06
CA LEU A 372 -15.92 -11.34 -14.77
C LEU A 372 -14.52 -10.72 -14.88
N VAL A 373 -14.31 -9.60 -14.22
CA VAL A 373 -13.01 -8.91 -14.19
C VAL A 373 -12.43 -8.97 -12.79
N PHE A 374 -11.25 -9.56 -12.69
CA PHE A 374 -10.50 -9.68 -11.45
C PHE A 374 -9.24 -8.82 -11.47
N TRP A 375 -8.75 -8.53 -10.29
CA TRP A 375 -7.42 -7.97 -10.09
C TRP A 375 -6.54 -9.00 -9.41
N TYR A 376 -5.34 -9.18 -9.95
CA TYR A 376 -4.35 -10.08 -9.36
C TYR A 376 -3.83 -9.54 -8.04
N THR A 377 -3.93 -10.33 -6.98
CA THR A 377 -3.40 -10.00 -5.66
C THR A 377 -1.92 -10.38 -5.60
N HIS A 378 -1.64 -11.67 -5.60
CA HIS A 378 -0.29 -12.29 -5.63
C HIS A 378 -0.39 -13.80 -5.88
N GLY A 379 0.75 -14.46 -6.11
CA GLY A 379 0.89 -15.92 -6.22
C GLY A 379 0.98 -16.63 -4.87
#